data_9f51b7e3a0f4088ca40c7f078fadb7db
#
_entry.id   9f51b7e3a0f4088ca40c7f078fadb7db
#
_cell.length_a   1.000
_cell.length_b   1.000
_cell.length_c   1.000
_cell.angle_alpha   90.00
_cell.angle_beta   90.00
_cell.angle_gamma   90.00
#
_symmetry.space_group_name_H-M   'P 1'
#
loop_
_entity.id
_entity.type
_entity.pdbx_description
1 polymer ?
#
loop_
_entity_poly.entity_id
_entity_poly.type
_entity_poly.pdbx_seq_one_letter_code
_entity_poly.pdbx_strand_id
1 'polypeptide(L)'
;MKQATSVFYISVAVALAFIFWGVVFPENMLEVTENIQGFISTELGWFYLLSATFYVAVGIYLIVSPFGSIRLGKPDEKPEYTYLTWFAFLFTAGMGIGLVFWGSAEPLSHFFTPANAEPGTQQAAAEAMRYSIFHWGIHPWAIYSVVALTLAYFQYRKDEPALFSSTFRPLIGHRVHGPIGKTIDVFVVFATIFGTATSLGFGAAQITAGLIYLFPSLDAIDYNVFQIAVILIVTVLFSISATTGIDKGIRILSNLNVRLAILLMAFVLLLGPTSYIMGVFTQGIGSYVQNFFGMSFSMDVYDPDSSWVQDWTLFYWAWWISWAPFVGAFIARVSRGRTIREFVIGVIALPSLFGAFWFSVFGGSSIFFENNGGGLYAQMQEGGTEMALFALLEQFPLTFFVALITVLLIASFFITSADSATVVLGMQTTGGNLNPPNSVKLVWGLIIAGTAGVLLVTSEEGLDALQTASIIGAFPFAIIIILMIVSLFKELRNEKETLTVSRERLRQERLALRNERERVKREQQLLKRERRRLQNTNDEVESDDTKDKE
;
A
#
# COMPACT_ATOMS: atom_id res chain seq x y z
N MET A 1 -16.42 -12.43 21.05
CA MET A 1 -16.64 -13.16 19.77
C MET A 1 -18.06 -13.05 19.18
N LYS A 2 -18.99 -12.30 19.76
CA LYS A 2 -20.39 -12.17 19.26
C LYS A 2 -20.55 -11.58 17.83
N GLN A 3 -19.47 -11.06 17.21
CA GLN A 3 -19.50 -10.46 15.88
C GLN A 3 -18.65 -11.23 14.83
N ALA A 4 -17.98 -12.31 15.23
CA ALA A 4 -17.18 -13.13 14.32
C ALA A 4 -18.07 -13.85 13.33
N THR A 5 -17.71 -13.79 12.03
CA THR A 5 -18.43 -14.43 10.94
C THR A 5 -17.87 -15.83 10.64
N SER A 6 -18.52 -16.58 9.73
CA SER A 6 -17.97 -17.86 9.26
C SER A 6 -16.57 -17.71 8.62
N VAL A 7 -16.25 -16.55 8.02
CA VAL A 7 -14.91 -16.25 7.49
C VAL A 7 -13.86 -16.31 8.59
N PHE A 8 -14.17 -15.76 9.79
CA PHE A 8 -13.26 -15.84 10.93
C PHE A 8 -12.91 -17.29 11.29
N TYR A 9 -13.93 -18.13 11.51
CA TYR A 9 -13.69 -19.51 11.96
C TYR A 9 -12.97 -20.36 10.91
N ILE A 10 -13.32 -20.21 9.62
CA ILE A 10 -12.65 -20.91 8.53
C ILE A 10 -11.19 -20.48 8.45
N SER A 11 -10.93 -19.17 8.43
CA SER A 11 -9.56 -18.66 8.29
C SER A 11 -8.68 -19.00 9.49
N VAL A 12 -9.23 -18.93 10.73
CA VAL A 12 -8.51 -19.35 11.94
C VAL A 12 -8.17 -20.85 11.88
N ALA A 13 -9.13 -21.69 11.50
CA ALA A 13 -8.90 -23.14 11.41
C ALA A 13 -7.78 -23.49 10.41
N VAL A 14 -7.80 -22.85 9.23
CA VAL A 14 -6.76 -23.11 8.21
C VAL A 14 -5.42 -22.52 8.62
N ALA A 15 -5.38 -21.33 9.24
CA ALA A 15 -4.14 -20.74 9.74
C ALA A 15 -3.52 -21.59 10.86
N LEU A 16 -4.32 -22.11 11.79
CA LEU A 16 -3.85 -23.02 12.83
C LEU A 16 -3.37 -24.37 12.24
N ALA A 17 -4.05 -24.87 11.20
CA ALA A 17 -3.60 -26.08 10.49
C ALA A 17 -2.25 -25.83 9.80
N PHE A 18 -2.03 -24.68 9.21
CA PHE A 18 -0.75 -24.28 8.62
C PHE A 18 0.37 -24.21 9.67
N ILE A 19 0.12 -23.52 10.80
CA ILE A 19 1.07 -23.43 11.91
C ILE A 19 1.38 -24.84 12.45
N PHE A 20 0.35 -25.66 12.68
CA PHE A 20 0.52 -27.05 13.14
C PHE A 20 1.37 -27.87 12.16
N TRP A 21 1.12 -27.73 10.86
CA TRP A 21 1.90 -28.40 9.83
C TRP A 21 3.39 -28.04 9.90
N GLY A 22 3.72 -26.75 9.99
CA GLY A 22 5.10 -26.30 10.08
C GLY A 22 5.81 -26.70 11.40
N VAL A 23 5.06 -26.75 12.53
CA VAL A 23 5.64 -27.18 13.81
C VAL A 23 5.90 -28.69 13.85
N VAL A 24 4.97 -29.50 13.31
CA VAL A 24 5.03 -30.97 13.43
C VAL A 24 5.78 -31.63 12.29
N PHE A 25 5.70 -31.03 11.09
CA PHE A 25 6.28 -31.58 9.85
C PHE A 25 7.06 -30.49 9.07
N PRO A 26 8.08 -29.85 9.67
CA PRO A 26 8.77 -28.70 9.08
C PRO A 26 9.40 -29.01 7.71
N GLU A 27 10.12 -30.12 7.58
CA GLU A 27 10.76 -30.54 6.32
C GLU A 27 9.73 -30.76 5.20
N ASN A 28 8.61 -31.43 5.51
CA ASN A 28 7.55 -31.67 4.53
C ASN A 28 6.84 -30.34 4.14
N MET A 29 6.65 -29.43 5.10
CA MET A 29 6.09 -28.12 4.80
C MET A 29 7.01 -27.34 3.86
N LEU A 30 8.31 -27.32 4.14
CA LEU A 30 9.32 -26.65 3.31
C LEU A 30 9.31 -27.22 1.89
N GLU A 31 9.47 -28.52 1.73
CA GLU A 31 9.46 -29.22 0.43
C GLU A 31 8.22 -28.91 -0.39
N VAL A 32 7.02 -29.00 0.22
CA VAL A 32 5.77 -28.76 -0.49
C VAL A 32 5.62 -27.28 -0.87
N THR A 33 5.96 -26.36 0.02
CA THR A 33 5.84 -24.92 -0.25
C THR A 33 6.87 -24.46 -1.28
N GLU A 34 8.10 -24.96 -1.26
CA GLU A 34 9.11 -24.68 -2.29
C GLU A 34 8.71 -25.23 -3.67
N ASN A 35 8.14 -26.43 -3.73
CA ASN A 35 7.64 -26.99 -4.98
C ASN A 35 6.48 -26.14 -5.56
N ILE A 36 5.56 -25.65 -4.70
CA ILE A 36 4.47 -24.77 -5.14
C ILE A 36 5.02 -23.42 -5.59
N GLN A 37 5.95 -22.84 -4.83
CA GLN A 37 6.58 -21.57 -5.17
C GLN A 37 7.38 -21.70 -6.48
N GLY A 38 8.17 -22.75 -6.63
CA GLY A 38 8.92 -23.03 -7.87
C GLY A 38 8.00 -23.12 -9.08
N PHE A 39 6.88 -23.85 -8.97
CA PHE A 39 5.87 -23.90 -10.03
C PHE A 39 5.30 -22.51 -10.35
N ILE A 40 4.91 -21.73 -9.33
CA ILE A 40 4.36 -20.39 -9.52
C ILE A 40 5.41 -19.47 -10.17
N SER A 41 6.64 -19.47 -9.69
CA SER A 41 7.69 -18.57 -10.20
C SER A 41 8.11 -18.92 -11.63
N THR A 42 8.21 -20.20 -11.97
CA THR A 42 8.64 -20.65 -13.28
C THR A 42 7.51 -20.61 -14.31
N GLU A 43 6.36 -21.18 -14.00
CA GLU A 43 5.27 -21.33 -14.99
C GLU A 43 4.33 -20.11 -15.03
N LEU A 44 4.18 -19.39 -13.91
CA LEU A 44 3.22 -18.30 -13.75
C LEU A 44 3.88 -16.95 -13.41
N GLY A 45 5.20 -16.86 -13.37
CA GLY A 45 5.93 -15.62 -13.08
C GLY A 45 5.56 -14.47 -14.03
N TRP A 46 5.34 -14.76 -15.31
CA TRP A 46 4.84 -13.79 -16.29
C TRP A 46 3.52 -13.14 -15.86
N PHE A 47 2.67 -13.87 -15.15
CA PHE A 47 1.39 -13.35 -14.68
C PHE A 47 1.58 -12.26 -13.61
N TYR A 48 2.54 -12.42 -12.68
CA TYR A 48 2.86 -11.39 -11.69
C TYR A 48 3.38 -10.11 -12.36
N LEU A 49 4.32 -10.25 -13.31
CA LEU A 49 4.89 -9.11 -14.03
C LEU A 49 3.82 -8.34 -14.81
N LEU A 50 3.04 -9.05 -15.61
CA LEU A 50 1.98 -8.43 -16.41
C LEU A 50 0.90 -7.81 -15.52
N SER A 51 0.54 -8.45 -14.41
CA SER A 51 -0.46 -7.93 -13.48
C SER A 51 0.02 -6.63 -12.84
N ALA A 52 1.25 -6.57 -12.31
CA ALA A 52 1.81 -5.37 -11.70
C ALA A 52 1.89 -4.20 -12.71
N THR A 53 2.36 -4.49 -13.93
CA THR A 53 2.42 -3.51 -15.02
C THR A 53 1.01 -3.07 -15.48
N PHE A 54 0.04 -3.99 -15.52
CA PHE A 54 -1.35 -3.67 -15.80
C PHE A 54 -1.94 -2.73 -14.74
N TYR A 55 -1.62 -2.91 -13.45
CA TYR A 55 -2.11 -1.99 -12.41
C TYR A 55 -1.55 -0.58 -12.58
N VAL A 56 -0.30 -0.44 -13.02
CA VAL A 56 0.28 0.87 -13.41
C VAL A 56 -0.51 1.49 -14.57
N ALA A 57 -0.80 0.71 -15.61
CA ALA A 57 -1.57 1.19 -16.77
C ALA A 57 -2.99 1.63 -16.36
N VAL A 58 -3.65 0.89 -15.46
CA VAL A 58 -4.94 1.27 -14.88
C VAL A 58 -4.85 2.60 -14.13
N GLY A 59 -3.81 2.78 -13.30
CA GLY A 59 -3.57 4.03 -12.59
C GLY A 59 -3.43 5.22 -13.55
N ILE A 60 -2.57 5.10 -14.57
CA ILE A 60 -2.38 6.13 -15.59
C ILE A 60 -3.69 6.44 -16.33
N TYR A 61 -4.43 5.40 -16.73
CA TYR A 61 -5.73 5.59 -17.39
C TYR A 61 -6.71 6.36 -16.50
N LEU A 62 -6.80 6.04 -15.21
CA LEU A 62 -7.69 6.74 -14.27
C LEU A 62 -7.29 8.20 -14.06
N ILE A 63 -6.01 8.54 -14.11
CA ILE A 63 -5.52 9.92 -14.02
C ILE A 63 -6.00 10.76 -15.20
N VAL A 64 -5.87 10.24 -16.44
CA VAL A 64 -6.16 11.00 -17.67
C VAL A 64 -7.62 10.92 -18.07
N SER A 65 -8.35 9.90 -17.62
CA SER A 65 -9.75 9.66 -18.01
C SER A 65 -10.73 10.62 -17.32
N PRO A 66 -11.97 10.74 -17.85
CA PRO A 66 -13.06 11.46 -17.18
C PRO A 66 -13.42 10.90 -15.81
N PHE A 67 -13.14 9.61 -15.54
CA PHE A 67 -13.39 8.98 -14.26
C PHE A 67 -12.57 9.61 -13.13
N GLY A 68 -11.42 10.20 -13.45
CA GLY A 68 -10.57 10.89 -12.49
C GLY A 68 -11.25 12.03 -11.73
N SER A 69 -12.36 12.57 -12.21
CA SER A 69 -13.13 13.63 -11.53
C SER A 69 -14.15 13.10 -10.52
N ILE A 70 -14.41 11.79 -10.47
CA ILE A 70 -15.35 11.17 -9.53
C ILE A 70 -14.75 11.22 -8.13
N ARG A 71 -15.58 11.54 -7.12
CA ARG A 71 -15.16 11.60 -5.72
C ARG A 71 -15.37 10.25 -5.01
N LEU A 72 -14.44 9.91 -4.16
CA LEU A 72 -14.52 8.79 -3.22
C LEU A 72 -15.40 9.20 -2.02
N GLY A 73 -16.70 9.28 -2.25
CA GLY A 73 -17.69 9.78 -1.33
C GLY A 73 -18.90 10.38 -2.07
N LYS A 74 -19.73 11.12 -1.37
CA LYS A 74 -20.86 11.82 -2.00
C LYS A 74 -20.37 12.91 -2.96
N PRO A 75 -21.16 13.33 -3.97
CA PRO A 75 -20.72 14.28 -4.99
C PRO A 75 -20.10 15.57 -4.46
N ASP A 76 -20.67 16.12 -3.38
CA ASP A 76 -20.27 17.39 -2.77
C ASP A 76 -19.42 17.21 -1.51
N GLU A 77 -19.04 15.99 -1.19
CA GLU A 77 -18.25 15.67 0.01
C GLU A 77 -16.83 16.22 -0.11
N LYS A 78 -16.39 16.95 0.92
CA LYS A 78 -15.02 17.46 0.98
C LYS A 78 -14.08 16.39 1.54
N PRO A 79 -12.78 16.42 1.16
CA PRO A 79 -11.80 15.56 1.79
C PRO A 79 -11.79 15.69 3.30
N GLU A 80 -11.75 14.54 4.00
CA GLU A 80 -11.74 14.48 5.47
C GLU A 80 -10.45 15.08 6.05
N TYR A 81 -9.33 14.91 5.35
CA TYR A 81 -8.00 15.37 5.77
C TYR A 81 -7.44 16.40 4.79
N THR A 82 -6.62 17.33 5.31
CA THR A 82 -5.82 18.23 4.48
C THR A 82 -4.81 17.43 3.64
N TYR A 83 -4.24 18.02 2.58
CA TYR A 83 -3.22 17.34 1.77
C TYR A 83 -2.02 16.90 2.62
N LEU A 84 -1.51 17.78 3.49
CA LEU A 84 -0.35 17.47 4.32
C LEU A 84 -0.61 16.30 5.28
N THR A 85 -1.77 16.29 5.94
CA THR A 85 -2.17 15.20 6.85
C THR A 85 -2.37 13.89 6.08
N TRP A 86 -3.01 13.95 4.91
CA TRP A 86 -3.23 12.79 4.08
C TRP A 86 -1.91 12.21 3.56
N PHE A 87 -0.98 13.06 3.10
CA PHE A 87 0.36 12.64 2.71
C PHE A 87 1.14 12.00 3.87
N ALA A 88 1.02 12.54 5.08
CA ALA A 88 1.61 11.93 6.26
C ALA A 88 1.06 10.51 6.52
N PHE A 89 -0.24 10.28 6.30
CA PHE A 89 -0.83 8.94 6.39
C PHE A 89 -0.33 8.00 5.29
N LEU A 90 -0.24 8.47 4.03
CA LEU A 90 0.32 7.67 2.93
C LEU A 90 1.77 7.28 3.23
N PHE A 91 2.55 8.23 3.75
CA PHE A 91 3.91 8.00 4.19
C PHE A 91 3.97 6.92 5.30
N THR A 92 3.14 7.04 6.32
CA THR A 92 3.07 6.06 7.42
C THR A 92 2.65 4.66 6.93
N ALA A 93 1.78 4.59 5.91
CA ALA A 93 1.36 3.32 5.32
C ALA A 93 2.50 2.62 4.57
N GLY A 94 3.42 3.39 3.97
CA GLY A 94 4.55 2.86 3.20
C GLY A 94 5.85 2.73 3.97
N MET A 95 5.96 3.44 5.10
CA MET A 95 7.11 3.36 5.99
C MET A 95 6.91 2.24 6.98
N GLY A 96 7.67 1.20 6.82
CA GLY A 96 7.62 0.03 7.66
C GLY A 96 8.97 -0.66 7.76
N ILE A 97 8.97 -1.82 8.37
CA ILE A 97 10.14 -2.68 8.57
C ILE A 97 10.87 -2.91 7.24
N GLY A 98 10.13 -3.16 6.16
CA GLY A 98 10.72 -3.46 4.85
C GLY A 98 11.68 -2.38 4.34
N LEU A 99 11.33 -1.08 4.43
CA LEU A 99 12.24 0.00 4.01
C LEU A 99 13.52 0.05 4.86
N VAL A 100 13.40 -0.20 6.17
CA VAL A 100 14.56 -0.21 7.07
C VAL A 100 15.42 -1.44 6.81
N PHE A 101 14.80 -2.59 6.56
CA PHE A 101 15.49 -3.85 6.27
C PHE A 101 16.24 -3.77 4.92
N TRP A 102 15.52 -3.45 3.85
CA TRP A 102 16.03 -3.52 2.49
C TRP A 102 16.79 -2.29 2.01
N GLY A 103 16.71 -1.17 2.76
CA GLY A 103 17.34 0.10 2.35
C GLY A 103 18.84 0.04 2.05
N SER A 104 19.58 -0.78 2.80
CA SER A 104 21.00 -1.08 2.58
C SER A 104 21.21 -2.45 1.95
N ALA A 105 20.41 -3.44 2.34
CA ALA A 105 20.60 -4.83 1.96
C ALA A 105 20.38 -5.06 0.46
N GLU A 106 19.29 -4.60 -0.11
CA GLU A 106 18.97 -4.81 -1.53
C GLU A 106 20.01 -4.15 -2.45
N PRO A 107 20.39 -2.86 -2.29
CA PRO A 107 21.43 -2.27 -3.14
C PRO A 107 22.78 -2.96 -3.03
N LEU A 108 23.18 -3.43 -1.86
CA LEU A 108 24.41 -4.23 -1.69
C LEU A 108 24.30 -5.58 -2.38
N SER A 109 23.19 -6.28 -2.24
CA SER A 109 22.96 -7.55 -2.93
C SER A 109 23.03 -7.39 -4.44
N HIS A 110 22.32 -6.40 -4.99
CA HIS A 110 22.35 -6.12 -6.45
C HIS A 110 23.72 -5.62 -6.94
N PHE A 111 24.51 -5.01 -6.08
CA PHE A 111 25.86 -4.58 -6.45
C PHE A 111 26.80 -5.77 -6.66
N PHE A 112 26.66 -6.83 -5.88
CA PHE A 112 27.47 -8.04 -5.98
C PHE A 112 26.81 -9.18 -6.77
N THR A 113 25.49 -9.17 -6.88
CA THR A 113 24.70 -10.11 -7.69
C THR A 113 23.74 -9.35 -8.61
N PRO A 114 24.27 -8.56 -9.59
CA PRO A 114 23.46 -7.76 -10.48
C PRO A 114 22.71 -8.63 -11.50
N ALA A 115 21.64 -8.09 -12.07
CA ALA A 115 20.84 -8.78 -13.09
C ALA A 115 21.62 -8.95 -14.42
N ASN A 116 22.38 -7.93 -14.84
CA ASN A 116 23.02 -7.92 -16.17
C ASN A 116 24.46 -7.39 -16.18
N ALA A 117 24.92 -6.77 -15.11
CA ALA A 117 26.24 -6.15 -15.05
C ALA A 117 27.28 -7.12 -14.45
N GLU A 118 28.57 -6.81 -14.60
CA GLU A 118 29.64 -7.51 -13.88
C GLU A 118 29.62 -7.06 -12.41
N PRO A 119 29.69 -8.01 -11.43
CA PRO A 119 29.69 -7.73 -10.00
C PRO A 119 30.73 -6.69 -9.57
N GLY A 120 30.37 -5.79 -8.65
CA GLY A 120 31.29 -4.83 -8.06
C GLY A 120 31.71 -3.68 -8.97
N THR A 121 31.10 -3.54 -10.16
CA THR A 121 31.44 -2.49 -11.13
C THR A 121 30.56 -1.24 -10.96
N GLN A 122 30.98 -0.13 -11.59
CA GLN A 122 30.15 1.08 -11.63
C GLN A 122 28.80 0.84 -12.33
N GLN A 123 28.76 -0.07 -13.30
CA GLN A 123 27.53 -0.47 -13.97
C GLN A 123 26.62 -1.24 -13.02
N ALA A 124 27.16 -2.17 -12.23
CA ALA A 124 26.42 -2.89 -11.19
C ALA A 124 25.86 -1.92 -10.13
N ALA A 125 26.64 -0.91 -9.71
CA ALA A 125 26.16 0.11 -8.77
C ALA A 125 24.98 0.91 -9.34
N ALA A 126 25.04 1.33 -10.60
CA ALA A 126 23.96 2.05 -11.28
C ALA A 126 22.72 1.16 -11.45
N GLU A 127 22.92 -0.12 -11.76
CA GLU A 127 21.86 -1.12 -11.89
C GLU A 127 21.21 -1.44 -10.54
N ALA A 128 21.99 -1.63 -9.50
CA ALA A 128 21.52 -1.86 -8.13
C ALA A 128 20.57 -0.77 -7.67
N MET A 129 20.95 0.50 -7.84
CA MET A 129 20.10 1.63 -7.49
C MET A 129 18.84 1.72 -8.35
N ARG A 130 18.94 1.41 -9.64
CA ARG A 130 17.81 1.42 -10.56
C ARG A 130 16.76 0.37 -10.19
N TYR A 131 17.17 -0.87 -9.89
CA TYR A 131 16.27 -1.94 -9.49
C TYR A 131 15.68 -1.71 -8.11
N SER A 132 16.45 -1.22 -7.15
CA SER A 132 15.90 -0.86 -5.83
C SER A 132 14.82 0.22 -5.94
N ILE A 133 15.02 1.25 -6.78
CA ILE A 133 13.97 2.25 -7.06
C ILE A 133 12.78 1.61 -7.79
N PHE A 134 12.99 0.64 -8.67
CA PHE A 134 11.93 -0.07 -9.38
C PHE A 134 11.07 -0.92 -8.45
N HIS A 135 11.68 -1.69 -7.58
CA HIS A 135 10.99 -2.58 -6.64
C HIS A 135 10.17 -1.84 -5.58
N TRP A 136 10.54 -0.58 -5.26
CA TRP A 136 9.90 0.24 -4.22
C TRP A 136 9.17 1.48 -4.79
N GLY A 137 9.14 1.62 -6.12
CA GLY A 137 8.61 2.76 -6.83
C GLY A 137 7.16 2.61 -7.29
N ILE A 138 6.93 2.92 -8.57
CA ILE A 138 5.59 3.05 -9.16
C ILE A 138 4.77 1.77 -9.08
N HIS A 139 5.38 0.59 -9.31
CA HIS A 139 4.65 -0.68 -9.36
C HIS A 139 3.99 -1.06 -8.03
N PRO A 140 4.70 -1.15 -6.87
CA PRO A 140 4.05 -1.44 -5.60
C PRO A 140 2.95 -0.43 -5.24
N TRP A 141 3.20 0.84 -5.50
CA TRP A 141 2.20 1.86 -5.18
C TRP A 141 1.00 1.85 -6.13
N ALA A 142 1.16 1.36 -7.36
CA ALA A 142 0.04 1.08 -8.27
C ALA A 142 -0.77 -0.12 -7.78
N ILE A 143 -0.14 -1.20 -7.29
CA ILE A 143 -0.81 -2.35 -6.66
C ILE A 143 -1.70 -1.86 -5.50
N TYR A 144 -1.12 -1.09 -4.57
CA TYR A 144 -1.88 -0.54 -3.45
C TYR A 144 -2.97 0.43 -3.87
N SER A 145 -2.68 1.28 -4.87
CA SER A 145 -3.61 2.27 -5.37
C SER A 145 -4.89 1.64 -5.94
N VAL A 146 -4.78 0.59 -6.76
CA VAL A 146 -5.97 -0.05 -7.37
C VAL A 146 -6.82 -0.77 -6.34
N VAL A 147 -6.20 -1.41 -5.36
CA VAL A 147 -6.90 -2.07 -4.24
C VAL A 147 -7.62 -1.04 -3.37
N ALA A 148 -6.90 -0.03 -2.89
CA ALA A 148 -7.42 1.01 -2.02
C ALA A 148 -8.50 1.86 -2.70
N LEU A 149 -8.31 2.18 -3.99
CA LEU A 149 -9.30 2.90 -4.78
C LEU A 149 -10.62 2.14 -4.88
N THR A 150 -10.53 0.85 -5.20
CA THR A 150 -11.72 0.02 -5.34
C THR A 150 -12.46 -0.08 -4.02
N LEU A 151 -11.78 -0.36 -2.92
CA LEU A 151 -12.37 -0.37 -1.59
C LEU A 151 -13.02 0.97 -1.23
N ALA A 152 -12.29 2.09 -1.38
CA ALA A 152 -12.79 3.41 -1.05
C ALA A 152 -14.02 3.80 -1.89
N TYR A 153 -14.01 3.45 -3.19
CA TYR A 153 -15.14 3.72 -4.08
C TYR A 153 -16.38 2.95 -3.64
N PHE A 154 -16.29 1.65 -3.41
CA PHE A 154 -17.45 0.87 -2.99
C PHE A 154 -17.92 1.26 -1.59
N GLN A 155 -17.02 1.48 -0.65
CA GLN A 155 -17.35 1.83 0.73
C GLN A 155 -17.98 3.22 0.83
N TYR A 156 -17.38 4.26 0.25
CA TYR A 156 -17.81 5.64 0.49
C TYR A 156 -18.73 6.20 -0.59
N ARG A 157 -18.62 5.69 -1.83
CA ARG A 157 -19.47 6.15 -2.93
C ARG A 157 -20.75 5.33 -3.06
N LYS A 158 -20.66 4.02 -2.78
CA LYS A 158 -21.75 3.06 -2.94
C LYS A 158 -22.38 2.61 -1.63
N ASP A 159 -21.84 3.06 -0.48
CA ASP A 159 -22.28 2.69 0.87
C ASP A 159 -22.26 1.17 1.12
N GLU A 160 -21.30 0.45 0.50
CA GLU A 160 -21.10 -0.97 0.72
C GLU A 160 -20.26 -1.25 1.97
N PRO A 161 -20.39 -2.42 2.61
CA PRO A 161 -19.53 -2.82 3.71
C PRO A 161 -18.04 -2.77 3.33
N ALA A 162 -17.17 -2.49 4.30
CA ALA A 162 -15.71 -2.47 4.13
C ALA A 162 -15.12 -3.88 3.99
N LEU A 163 -15.64 -4.66 3.02
CA LEU A 163 -15.23 -6.02 2.68
C LEU A 163 -14.75 -6.09 1.24
N PHE A 164 -13.78 -6.94 0.98
CA PHE A 164 -13.31 -7.18 -0.39
C PHE A 164 -14.40 -7.83 -1.24
N SER A 165 -15.15 -8.78 -0.70
CA SER A 165 -16.29 -9.39 -1.39
C SER A 165 -17.33 -8.37 -1.84
N SER A 166 -17.55 -7.28 -1.10
CA SER A 166 -18.49 -6.22 -1.46
C SER A 166 -18.14 -5.53 -2.78
N THR A 167 -16.85 -5.45 -3.11
CA THR A 167 -16.39 -4.85 -4.38
C THR A 167 -16.82 -5.64 -5.61
N PHE A 168 -17.24 -6.91 -5.44
CA PHE A 168 -17.72 -7.80 -6.51
C PHE A 168 -19.21 -7.68 -6.82
N ARG A 169 -19.95 -6.86 -6.08
CA ARG A 169 -21.40 -6.73 -6.26
C ARG A 169 -21.83 -6.44 -7.70
N PRO A 170 -21.15 -5.61 -8.50
CA PRO A 170 -21.47 -5.41 -9.91
C PRO A 170 -21.33 -6.67 -10.77
N LEU A 171 -20.45 -7.62 -10.39
CA LEU A 171 -20.18 -8.83 -11.15
C LEU A 171 -21.11 -9.99 -10.78
N ILE A 172 -21.33 -10.22 -9.48
CA ILE A 172 -22.02 -11.40 -8.96
C ILE A 172 -23.31 -11.07 -8.17
N GLY A 173 -23.69 -9.80 -8.09
CA GLY A 173 -24.93 -9.34 -7.43
C GLY A 173 -24.98 -9.74 -5.94
N HIS A 174 -26.12 -10.24 -5.49
CA HIS A 174 -26.32 -10.65 -4.09
C HIS A 174 -25.49 -11.87 -3.66
N ARG A 175 -24.85 -12.59 -4.58
CA ARG A 175 -23.96 -13.73 -4.27
C ARG A 175 -22.73 -13.32 -3.44
N VAL A 176 -22.42 -12.03 -3.36
CA VAL A 176 -21.37 -11.49 -2.46
C VAL A 176 -21.60 -11.85 -0.98
N HIS A 177 -22.85 -12.03 -0.57
CA HIS A 177 -23.20 -12.45 0.81
C HIS A 177 -23.20 -13.99 1.00
N GLY A 178 -23.04 -14.74 -0.09
CA GLY A 178 -23.05 -16.20 -0.13
C GLY A 178 -21.66 -16.84 -0.01
N PRO A 179 -21.54 -18.12 -0.33
CA PRO A 179 -20.27 -18.86 -0.29
C PRO A 179 -19.16 -18.22 -1.13
N ILE A 180 -19.48 -17.70 -2.33
CA ILE A 180 -18.49 -17.07 -3.23
C ILE A 180 -17.85 -15.86 -2.56
N GLY A 181 -18.64 -14.94 -1.96
CA GLY A 181 -18.10 -13.78 -1.26
C GLY A 181 -17.25 -14.18 -0.06
N LYS A 182 -17.69 -15.19 0.71
CA LYS A 182 -16.91 -15.71 1.84
C LYS A 182 -15.58 -16.31 1.39
N THR A 183 -15.55 -17.04 0.26
CA THR A 183 -14.31 -17.58 -0.31
C THR A 183 -13.34 -16.46 -0.70
N ILE A 184 -13.84 -15.38 -1.34
CA ILE A 184 -13.03 -14.21 -1.65
C ILE A 184 -12.42 -13.63 -0.36
N ASP A 185 -13.25 -13.39 0.67
CA ASP A 185 -12.76 -12.80 1.93
C ASP A 185 -11.77 -13.73 2.65
N VAL A 186 -11.92 -15.06 2.56
CA VAL A 186 -10.94 -16.03 3.11
C VAL A 186 -9.61 -15.92 2.38
N PHE A 187 -9.57 -15.87 1.05
CA PHE A 187 -8.30 -15.67 0.31
C PHE A 187 -7.63 -14.34 0.65
N VAL A 188 -8.41 -13.27 0.84
CA VAL A 188 -7.89 -11.97 1.29
C VAL A 188 -7.26 -12.07 2.68
N VAL A 189 -7.89 -12.78 3.61
CA VAL A 189 -7.33 -13.03 4.95
C VAL A 189 -6.01 -13.77 4.85
N PHE A 190 -5.93 -14.82 4.00
CA PHE A 190 -4.68 -15.56 3.80
C PHE A 190 -3.56 -14.70 3.22
N ALA A 191 -3.82 -13.96 2.14
CA ALA A 191 -2.85 -13.03 1.59
C ALA A 191 -2.36 -12.06 2.68
N THR A 192 -3.28 -11.50 3.48
CA THR A 192 -2.94 -10.58 4.58
C THR A 192 -2.06 -11.24 5.64
N ILE A 193 -2.36 -12.48 6.05
CA ILE A 193 -1.56 -13.20 7.06
C ILE A 193 -0.14 -13.41 6.56
N PHE A 194 0.05 -13.94 5.35
CA PHE A 194 1.38 -14.21 4.81
C PHE A 194 2.17 -12.93 4.56
N GLY A 195 1.57 -11.91 3.94
CA GLY A 195 2.24 -10.63 3.71
C GLY A 195 2.67 -9.93 5.01
N THR A 196 1.82 -9.94 6.05
CA THR A 196 2.16 -9.35 7.34
C THR A 196 3.14 -10.20 8.13
N ALA A 197 3.03 -11.53 8.11
CA ALA A 197 3.97 -12.44 8.76
C ALA A 197 5.39 -12.29 8.18
N THR A 198 5.52 -12.14 6.86
CA THR A 198 6.79 -11.87 6.18
C THR A 198 7.45 -10.59 6.70
N SER A 199 6.68 -9.49 6.77
CA SER A 199 7.19 -8.22 7.30
C SER A 199 7.60 -8.31 8.77
N LEU A 200 6.84 -9.03 9.59
CA LEU A 200 7.17 -9.25 10.99
C LEU A 200 8.37 -10.16 11.16
N GLY A 201 8.52 -11.17 10.30
CA GLY A 201 9.70 -12.04 10.26
C GLY A 201 10.98 -11.25 9.97
N PHE A 202 10.97 -10.39 8.92
CA PHE A 202 12.09 -9.49 8.63
C PHE A 202 12.41 -8.57 9.82
N GLY A 203 11.38 -8.05 10.49
CA GLY A 203 11.57 -7.23 11.69
C GLY A 203 12.20 -8.00 12.85
N ALA A 204 11.77 -9.24 13.08
CA ALA A 204 12.32 -10.08 14.14
C ALA A 204 13.80 -10.44 13.87
N ALA A 205 14.13 -10.82 12.63
CA ALA A 205 15.49 -11.09 12.21
C ALA A 205 16.38 -9.85 12.41
N GLN A 206 15.94 -8.69 11.94
CA GLN A 206 16.71 -7.45 12.06
C GLN A 206 16.87 -6.95 13.51
N ILE A 207 15.85 -7.13 14.38
CA ILE A 207 15.98 -6.85 15.81
C ILE A 207 17.01 -7.80 16.45
N THR A 208 16.96 -9.09 16.12
CA THR A 208 17.90 -10.09 16.64
C THR A 208 19.33 -9.76 16.23
N ALA A 209 19.59 -9.52 14.95
CA ALA A 209 20.90 -9.13 14.45
C ALA A 209 21.40 -7.82 15.11
N GLY A 210 20.54 -6.81 15.24
CA GLY A 210 20.88 -5.55 15.89
C GLY A 210 21.19 -5.70 17.38
N LEU A 211 20.50 -6.58 18.09
CA LEU A 211 20.79 -6.86 19.50
C LEU A 211 22.11 -7.63 19.68
N ILE A 212 22.40 -8.60 18.80
CA ILE A 212 23.70 -9.29 18.79
C ILE A 212 24.83 -8.32 18.46
N TYR A 213 24.64 -7.45 17.47
CA TYR A 213 25.58 -6.40 17.11
C TYR A 213 25.90 -5.48 18.30
N LEU A 214 24.88 -5.03 19.04
CA LEU A 214 25.05 -4.15 20.20
C LEU A 214 25.63 -4.85 21.42
N PHE A 215 25.30 -6.11 21.60
CA PHE A 215 25.66 -6.94 22.77
C PHE A 215 26.14 -8.31 22.28
N PRO A 216 27.42 -8.44 21.87
CA PRO A 216 27.97 -9.69 21.30
C PRO A 216 27.84 -10.92 22.20
N SER A 217 27.67 -10.73 23.51
CA SER A 217 27.41 -11.85 24.44
C SER A 217 26.11 -12.60 24.15
N LEU A 218 25.16 -11.98 23.41
CA LEU A 218 23.89 -12.59 23.02
C LEU A 218 24.06 -13.61 21.88
N ASP A 219 25.17 -13.59 21.16
CA ASP A 219 25.53 -14.57 20.14
C ASP A 219 25.71 -16.00 20.68
N ALA A 220 25.89 -16.13 22.00
CA ALA A 220 25.88 -17.42 22.68
C ALA A 220 24.49 -18.10 22.70
N ILE A 221 23.42 -17.38 22.41
CA ILE A 221 22.06 -17.91 22.31
C ILE A 221 21.85 -18.44 20.91
N ASP A 222 21.25 -19.62 20.76
CA ASP A 222 20.83 -20.12 19.45
C ASP A 222 19.98 -19.09 18.70
N TYR A 223 20.35 -18.82 17.47
CA TYR A 223 19.78 -17.71 16.69
C TYR A 223 18.26 -17.84 16.52
N ASN A 224 17.76 -19.04 16.20
CA ASN A 224 16.33 -19.31 16.02
C ASN A 224 15.57 -19.15 17.35
N VAL A 225 16.15 -19.63 18.45
CA VAL A 225 15.56 -19.45 19.79
C VAL A 225 15.49 -17.96 20.15
N PHE A 226 16.50 -17.18 19.79
CA PHE A 226 16.51 -15.74 20.06
C PHE A 226 15.47 -15.02 19.22
N GLN A 227 15.35 -15.34 17.93
CA GLN A 227 14.30 -14.76 17.06
C GLN A 227 12.90 -15.06 17.60
N ILE A 228 12.63 -16.30 18.02
CA ILE A 228 11.34 -16.65 18.65
C ILE A 228 11.10 -15.82 19.90
N ALA A 229 12.12 -15.67 20.75
CA ALA A 229 12.01 -14.84 21.96
C ALA A 229 11.66 -13.39 21.63
N VAL A 230 12.29 -12.80 20.60
CA VAL A 230 11.98 -11.46 20.10
C VAL A 230 10.52 -11.38 19.62
N ILE A 231 10.06 -12.34 18.81
CA ILE A 231 8.66 -12.38 18.34
C ILE A 231 7.70 -12.46 19.53
N LEU A 232 7.96 -13.31 20.51
CA LEU A 232 7.11 -13.47 21.69
C LEU A 232 7.05 -12.18 22.52
N ILE A 233 8.19 -11.54 22.79
CA ILE A 233 8.24 -10.27 23.52
C ILE A 233 7.43 -9.19 22.80
N VAL A 234 7.65 -9.02 21.50
CA VAL A 234 6.92 -8.00 20.72
C VAL A 234 5.43 -8.36 20.64
N THR A 235 5.09 -9.66 20.53
CA THR A 235 3.70 -10.14 20.54
C THR A 235 2.99 -9.80 21.84
N VAL A 236 3.64 -9.96 22.98
CA VAL A 236 3.10 -9.54 24.28
C VAL A 236 2.89 -8.02 24.32
N LEU A 237 3.88 -7.24 23.86
CA LEU A 237 3.79 -5.78 23.87
C LEU A 237 2.63 -5.27 23.00
N PHE A 238 2.47 -5.77 21.77
CA PHE A 238 1.35 -5.33 20.94
C PHE A 238 0.00 -5.88 21.44
N SER A 239 -0.03 -7.07 22.05
CA SER A 239 -1.26 -7.63 22.64
C SER A 239 -1.75 -6.79 23.80
N ILE A 240 -0.86 -6.30 24.65
CA ILE A 240 -1.17 -5.34 25.72
C ILE A 240 -1.74 -4.04 25.08
N SER A 241 -1.07 -3.53 24.04
CA SER A 241 -1.53 -2.34 23.31
C SER A 241 -2.93 -2.52 22.74
N ALA A 242 -3.18 -3.62 22.02
CA ALA A 242 -4.46 -3.91 21.37
C ALA A 242 -5.62 -4.14 22.36
N THR A 243 -5.35 -4.66 23.57
CA THR A 243 -6.38 -5.00 24.57
C THR A 243 -6.69 -3.86 25.52
N THR A 244 -5.73 -3.00 25.83
CA THR A 244 -5.91 -1.88 26.77
C THR A 244 -6.61 -0.68 26.15
N GLY A 245 -6.85 -0.69 24.83
CA GLY A 245 -7.52 0.41 24.12
C GLY A 245 -6.71 1.71 24.11
N ILE A 246 -5.37 1.60 24.16
CA ILE A 246 -4.46 2.75 24.16
C ILE A 246 -4.33 3.31 22.73
N ASP A 247 -5.44 3.68 22.07
CA ASP A 247 -5.42 4.36 20.77
C ASP A 247 -4.50 5.58 20.77
N LYS A 248 -4.41 6.27 21.90
CA LYS A 248 -3.52 7.41 22.08
C LYS A 248 -2.05 6.98 22.11
N GLY A 249 -1.74 5.83 22.72
CA GLY A 249 -0.37 5.27 22.78
C GLY A 249 0.13 4.86 21.40
N ILE A 250 -0.68 4.14 20.63
CA ILE A 250 -0.35 3.73 19.25
C ILE A 250 -0.11 4.94 18.35
N ARG A 251 -0.95 5.97 18.46
CA ARG A 251 -0.76 7.22 17.70
C ARG A 251 0.55 7.93 18.07
N ILE A 252 0.91 7.95 19.35
CA ILE A 252 2.18 8.52 19.80
C ILE A 252 3.35 7.72 19.23
N LEU A 253 3.28 6.38 19.31
CA LEU A 253 4.33 5.48 18.81
C LEU A 253 4.48 5.60 17.28
N SER A 254 3.38 5.62 16.52
CA SER A 254 3.42 5.82 15.06
C SER A 254 4.05 7.16 14.68
N ASN A 255 3.72 8.25 15.38
CA ASN A 255 4.33 9.55 15.14
C ASN A 255 5.83 9.57 15.52
N LEU A 256 6.20 8.84 16.57
CA LEU A 256 7.61 8.69 16.97
C LEU A 256 8.39 7.93 15.90
N ASN A 257 7.83 6.84 15.36
CA ASN A 257 8.45 6.04 14.30
C ASN A 257 8.80 6.90 13.08
N VAL A 258 7.86 7.70 12.59
CA VAL A 258 8.10 8.59 11.45
C VAL A 258 9.22 9.60 11.76
N ARG A 259 9.22 10.17 12.96
CA ARG A 259 10.26 11.14 13.37
C ARG A 259 11.63 10.47 13.47
N LEU A 260 11.70 9.30 14.08
CA LEU A 260 12.97 8.54 14.21
C LEU A 260 13.49 8.10 12.85
N ALA A 261 12.62 7.61 11.94
CA ALA A 261 13.01 7.25 10.59
C ALA A 261 13.56 8.45 9.79
N ILE A 262 12.90 9.61 9.89
CA ILE A 262 13.39 10.85 9.25
C ILE A 262 14.72 11.30 9.89
N LEU A 263 14.87 11.21 11.20
CA LEU A 263 16.11 11.56 11.89
C LEU A 263 17.26 10.62 11.50
N LEU A 264 17.00 9.31 11.42
CA LEU A 264 17.99 8.33 10.95
C LEU A 264 18.41 8.61 9.51
N MET A 265 17.45 8.87 8.62
CA MET A 265 17.74 9.25 7.23
C MET A 265 18.54 10.55 7.15
N ALA A 266 18.16 11.58 7.93
CA ALA A 266 18.90 12.85 7.98
C ALA A 266 20.32 12.67 8.54
N PHE A 267 20.50 11.82 9.54
CA PHE A 267 21.81 11.47 10.10
C PHE A 267 22.72 10.87 9.03
N VAL A 268 22.26 9.84 8.30
CA VAL A 268 23.04 9.22 7.22
C VAL A 268 23.29 10.19 6.09
N LEU A 269 22.31 11.00 5.69
CA LEU A 269 22.45 12.00 4.62
C LEU A 269 23.48 13.08 4.95
N LEU A 270 23.45 13.63 6.18
CA LEU A 270 24.25 14.80 6.54
C LEU A 270 25.68 14.44 6.96
N LEU A 271 25.88 13.28 7.57
CA LEU A 271 27.19 12.81 8.00
C LEU A 271 27.86 11.87 6.98
N GLY A 272 27.08 11.36 6.03
CA GLY A 272 27.56 10.53 4.95
C GLY A 272 28.04 11.34 3.73
N PRO A 273 28.24 10.65 2.59
CA PRO A 273 28.70 11.28 1.35
C PRO A 273 27.57 12.05 0.65
N THR A 274 27.07 13.13 1.22
CA THR A 274 25.88 13.89 0.79
C THR A 274 25.88 14.18 -0.72
N SER A 275 26.99 14.69 -1.27
CA SER A 275 27.10 14.99 -2.71
C SER A 275 26.91 13.74 -3.58
N TYR A 276 27.50 12.62 -3.16
CA TYR A 276 27.35 11.34 -3.84
C TYR A 276 25.90 10.85 -3.76
N ILE A 277 25.28 10.89 -2.59
CA ILE A 277 23.88 10.52 -2.37
C ILE A 277 22.94 11.31 -3.29
N MET A 278 23.13 12.63 -3.38
CA MET A 278 22.33 13.47 -4.27
C MET A 278 22.58 13.18 -5.75
N GLY A 279 23.81 12.83 -6.11
CA GLY A 279 24.15 12.32 -7.45
C GLY A 279 23.44 11.02 -7.77
N VAL A 280 23.47 10.05 -6.85
CA VAL A 280 22.79 8.75 -6.95
C VAL A 280 21.28 8.94 -7.09
N PHE A 281 20.67 9.81 -6.28
CA PHE A 281 19.24 10.12 -6.37
C PHE A 281 18.87 10.67 -7.76
N THR A 282 19.63 11.64 -8.26
CA THR A 282 19.37 12.27 -9.55
C THR A 282 19.53 11.29 -10.70
N GLN A 283 20.63 10.55 -10.72
CA GLN A 283 20.93 9.56 -11.74
C GLN A 283 19.98 8.36 -11.66
N GLY A 284 19.67 7.91 -10.45
CA GLY A 284 18.77 6.78 -10.18
C GLY A 284 17.37 7.01 -10.74
N ILE A 285 16.78 8.19 -10.50
CA ILE A 285 15.48 8.55 -11.09
C ILE A 285 15.57 8.57 -12.62
N GLY A 286 16.60 9.20 -13.20
CA GLY A 286 16.78 9.25 -14.65
C GLY A 286 16.91 7.87 -15.26
N SER A 287 17.74 7.00 -14.68
CA SER A 287 17.94 5.61 -15.11
C SER A 287 16.65 4.78 -14.95
N TYR A 288 15.92 4.95 -13.85
CA TYR A 288 14.64 4.28 -13.63
C TYR A 288 13.61 4.63 -14.69
N VAL A 289 13.42 5.92 -14.97
CA VAL A 289 12.45 6.39 -15.98
C VAL A 289 12.86 5.90 -17.38
N GLN A 290 14.14 5.97 -17.72
CA GLN A 290 14.65 5.52 -19.02
C GLN A 290 14.43 4.03 -19.25
N ASN A 291 14.62 3.19 -18.22
CA ASN A 291 14.54 1.74 -18.34
C ASN A 291 13.20 1.15 -17.85
N PHE A 292 12.22 2.00 -17.53
CA PHE A 292 10.96 1.60 -16.90
C PHE A 292 10.26 0.44 -17.62
N PHE A 293 10.05 0.56 -18.93
CA PHE A 293 9.38 -0.48 -19.72
C PHE A 293 10.23 -1.75 -19.86
N GLY A 294 11.55 -1.62 -20.04
CA GLY A 294 12.46 -2.77 -20.11
C GLY A 294 12.35 -3.64 -18.86
N MET A 295 12.48 -3.04 -17.68
CA MET A 295 12.36 -3.74 -16.39
C MET A 295 10.95 -4.31 -16.15
N SER A 296 9.89 -3.57 -16.58
CA SER A 296 8.50 -3.99 -16.37
C SER A 296 8.11 -5.27 -17.10
N PHE A 297 8.88 -5.69 -18.11
CA PHE A 297 8.61 -6.85 -18.95
C PHE A 297 9.79 -7.83 -19.03
N SER A 298 10.86 -7.63 -18.25
CA SER A 298 12.01 -8.54 -18.22
C SER A 298 11.67 -9.82 -17.47
N MET A 299 11.96 -10.97 -18.11
CA MET A 299 11.67 -12.31 -17.58
C MET A 299 12.87 -13.27 -17.70
N ASP A 300 14.01 -12.79 -18.17
CA ASP A 300 15.25 -13.58 -18.40
C ASP A 300 15.04 -14.88 -19.21
N VAL A 301 14.07 -14.85 -20.16
CA VAL A 301 13.64 -16.03 -20.94
C VAL A 301 14.78 -16.64 -21.76
N TYR A 302 15.78 -15.85 -22.11
CA TYR A 302 16.93 -16.27 -22.93
C TYR A 302 18.16 -16.66 -22.11
N ASP A 303 18.07 -16.54 -20.78
CA ASP A 303 19.07 -17.01 -19.81
C ASP A 303 18.43 -18.00 -18.84
N PRO A 304 18.35 -19.29 -19.20
CA PRO A 304 17.65 -20.29 -18.40
C PRO A 304 18.36 -20.61 -17.07
N ASP A 305 19.61 -20.19 -16.93
CA ASP A 305 20.39 -20.40 -15.69
C ASP A 305 20.21 -19.21 -14.71
N SER A 306 19.57 -18.11 -15.14
CA SER A 306 19.25 -16.97 -14.28
C SER A 306 17.95 -17.20 -13.53
N SER A 307 17.99 -17.07 -12.21
CA SER A 307 16.80 -16.97 -11.33
C SER A 307 16.56 -15.55 -10.80
N TRP A 308 17.35 -14.57 -11.27
CA TRP A 308 17.37 -13.24 -10.67
C TRP A 308 16.00 -12.54 -10.62
N VAL A 309 15.24 -12.62 -11.73
CA VAL A 309 13.90 -12.02 -11.78
C VAL A 309 12.94 -12.73 -10.83
N GLN A 310 13.06 -14.05 -10.71
CA GLN A 310 12.25 -14.87 -9.81
C GLN A 310 12.53 -14.53 -8.34
N ASP A 311 13.81 -14.46 -7.97
CA ASP A 311 14.25 -14.26 -6.60
C ASP A 311 14.01 -12.82 -6.11
N TRP A 312 14.03 -11.84 -7.00
CA TRP A 312 13.90 -10.43 -6.66
C TRP A 312 12.58 -9.82 -7.13
N THR A 313 12.39 -9.64 -8.43
CA THR A 313 11.24 -8.88 -8.94
C THR A 313 9.91 -9.60 -8.65
N LEU A 314 9.85 -10.92 -8.87
CA LEU A 314 8.62 -11.67 -8.60
C LEU A 314 8.32 -11.76 -7.11
N PHE A 315 9.36 -11.97 -6.28
CA PHE A 315 9.21 -11.91 -4.83
C PHE A 315 8.62 -10.55 -4.39
N TYR A 316 9.19 -9.42 -4.85
CA TYR A 316 8.66 -8.11 -4.47
C TYR A 316 7.22 -7.91 -4.93
N TRP A 317 6.87 -8.27 -6.17
CA TRP A 317 5.48 -8.16 -6.63
C TRP A 317 4.53 -9.02 -5.81
N ALA A 318 4.92 -10.23 -5.50
CA ALA A 318 4.14 -11.13 -4.66
C ALA A 318 3.99 -10.58 -3.24
N TRP A 319 5.06 -10.10 -2.62
CA TRP A 319 5.01 -9.51 -1.29
C TRP A 319 4.09 -8.29 -1.25
N TRP A 320 4.21 -7.37 -2.23
CA TRP A 320 3.32 -6.22 -2.33
C TRP A 320 1.87 -6.62 -2.55
N ILE A 321 1.59 -7.60 -3.38
CA ILE A 321 0.25 -8.12 -3.62
C ILE A 321 -0.32 -8.74 -2.34
N SER A 322 0.43 -9.58 -1.62
CA SER A 322 -0.02 -10.19 -0.38
C SER A 322 -0.22 -9.17 0.75
N TRP A 323 0.51 -8.05 0.72
CA TRP A 323 0.39 -6.95 1.67
C TRP A 323 -0.69 -5.93 1.29
N ALA A 324 -1.14 -5.93 0.05
CA ALA A 324 -2.08 -4.96 -0.49
C ALA A 324 -3.47 -4.97 0.19
N PRO A 325 -4.03 -6.07 0.71
CA PRO A 325 -5.27 -6.00 1.48
C PRO A 325 -5.15 -5.11 2.72
N PHE A 326 -4.05 -5.23 3.44
CA PHE A 326 -3.77 -4.44 4.64
C PHE A 326 -3.55 -2.96 4.30
N VAL A 327 -2.58 -2.67 3.43
CA VAL A 327 -2.24 -1.30 3.03
C VAL A 327 -3.39 -0.63 2.29
N GLY A 328 -4.05 -1.37 1.39
CA GLY A 328 -5.20 -0.87 0.63
C GLY A 328 -6.37 -0.48 1.50
N ALA A 329 -6.72 -1.27 2.52
CA ALA A 329 -7.78 -0.93 3.47
C ALA A 329 -7.43 0.33 4.28
N PHE A 330 -6.16 0.48 4.70
CA PHE A 330 -5.70 1.67 5.41
C PHE A 330 -5.76 2.93 4.52
N ILE A 331 -5.21 2.87 3.30
CA ILE A 331 -5.23 3.99 2.36
C ILE A 331 -6.67 4.37 1.99
N ALA A 332 -7.55 3.39 1.77
CA ALA A 332 -8.97 3.64 1.52
C ALA A 332 -9.60 4.46 2.65
N ARG A 333 -9.35 4.07 3.90
CA ARG A 333 -9.92 4.71 5.09
C ARG A 333 -9.57 6.19 5.22
N VAL A 334 -8.34 6.58 4.85
CA VAL A 334 -7.85 7.96 5.00
C VAL A 334 -8.13 8.83 3.76
N SER A 335 -8.73 8.27 2.71
CA SER A 335 -8.85 8.95 1.41
C SER A 335 -10.27 9.41 1.06
N ARG A 336 -11.21 9.34 2.01
CA ARG A 336 -12.60 9.76 1.83
C ARG A 336 -12.69 11.21 1.34
N GLY A 337 -13.54 11.45 0.34
CA GLY A 337 -13.79 12.77 -0.25
C GLY A 337 -12.76 13.23 -1.30
N ARG A 338 -11.66 12.50 -1.53
CA ARG A 338 -10.72 12.78 -2.62
C ARG A 338 -11.33 12.43 -3.98
N THR A 339 -10.89 13.11 -5.03
CA THR A 339 -11.18 12.64 -6.40
C THR A 339 -10.29 11.46 -6.75
N ILE A 340 -10.73 10.59 -7.68
CA ILE A 340 -9.93 9.45 -8.15
C ILE A 340 -8.57 9.91 -8.66
N ARG A 341 -8.52 11.03 -9.41
CA ARG A 341 -7.25 11.58 -9.92
C ARG A 341 -6.30 12.00 -8.81
N GLU A 342 -6.78 12.81 -7.85
CA GLU A 342 -5.98 13.22 -6.68
C GLU A 342 -5.47 12.02 -5.90
N PHE A 343 -6.34 11.03 -5.72
CA PHE A 343 -6.03 9.80 -5.01
C PHE A 343 -4.91 9.02 -5.71
N VAL A 344 -5.07 8.70 -7.00
CA VAL A 344 -4.09 7.88 -7.73
C VAL A 344 -2.74 8.57 -7.83
N ILE A 345 -2.72 9.88 -8.15
CA ILE A 345 -1.47 10.66 -8.20
C ILE A 345 -0.79 10.66 -6.83
N GLY A 346 -1.52 10.97 -5.76
CA GLY A 346 -0.95 11.08 -4.42
C GLY A 346 -0.41 9.75 -3.89
N VAL A 347 -1.16 8.66 -4.11
CA VAL A 347 -0.77 7.32 -3.63
C VAL A 347 0.43 6.76 -4.41
N ILE A 348 0.53 7.01 -5.72
CA ILE A 348 1.63 6.48 -6.53
C ILE A 348 2.86 7.39 -6.45
N ALA A 349 2.72 8.68 -6.70
CA ALA A 349 3.88 9.54 -6.92
C ALA A 349 4.67 9.84 -5.64
N LEU A 350 3.97 10.18 -4.55
CA LEU A 350 4.65 10.67 -3.35
C LEU A 350 5.49 9.60 -2.65
N PRO A 351 4.95 8.39 -2.37
CA PRO A 351 5.73 7.36 -1.73
C PRO A 351 6.83 6.78 -2.64
N SER A 352 6.60 6.72 -3.96
CA SER A 352 7.64 6.30 -4.92
C SER A 352 8.84 7.25 -4.91
N LEU A 353 8.60 8.55 -4.88
CA LEU A 353 9.67 9.55 -4.79
C LEU A 353 10.42 9.46 -3.45
N PHE A 354 9.67 9.25 -2.36
CA PHE A 354 10.26 9.05 -1.05
C PHE A 354 11.11 7.77 -1.00
N GLY A 355 10.62 6.65 -1.54
CA GLY A 355 11.37 5.40 -1.64
C GLY A 355 12.67 5.57 -2.44
N ALA A 356 12.60 6.26 -3.59
CA ALA A 356 13.79 6.58 -4.37
C ALA A 356 14.82 7.37 -3.58
N PHE A 357 14.37 8.35 -2.76
CA PHE A 357 15.26 9.12 -1.90
C PHE A 357 15.83 8.27 -0.76
N TRP A 358 14.99 7.45 -0.11
CA TRP A 358 15.41 6.53 0.95
C TRP A 358 16.52 5.58 0.49
N PHE A 359 16.31 4.89 -0.63
CA PHE A 359 17.32 3.98 -1.19
C PHE A 359 18.58 4.73 -1.63
N SER A 360 18.46 5.96 -2.11
CA SER A 360 19.64 6.78 -2.45
C SER A 360 20.45 7.14 -1.21
N VAL A 361 19.79 7.41 -0.08
CA VAL A 361 20.47 7.70 1.19
C VAL A 361 21.15 6.44 1.75
N PHE A 362 20.41 5.37 1.96
CA PHE A 362 20.93 4.17 2.61
C PHE A 362 21.72 3.30 1.63
N GLY A 363 21.16 2.94 0.50
CA GLY A 363 21.80 2.10 -0.50
C GLY A 363 22.98 2.80 -1.19
N GLY A 364 22.80 4.08 -1.55
CA GLY A 364 23.90 4.87 -2.11
C GLY A 364 25.07 4.98 -1.14
N SER A 365 24.80 5.23 0.14
CA SER A 365 25.85 5.24 1.17
C SER A 365 26.52 3.88 1.34
N SER A 366 25.73 2.79 1.32
CA SER A 366 26.26 1.43 1.45
C SER A 366 27.24 1.10 0.31
N ILE A 367 26.87 1.37 -0.93
CA ILE A 367 27.74 1.17 -2.10
C ILE A 367 28.99 2.10 -2.02
N PHE A 368 28.81 3.34 -1.56
CA PHE A 368 29.94 4.25 -1.39
C PHE A 368 30.95 3.72 -0.39
N PHE A 369 30.54 3.35 0.82
CA PHE A 369 31.44 2.85 1.85
C PHE A 369 32.03 1.49 1.47
N GLU A 370 31.28 0.61 0.83
CA GLU A 370 31.81 -0.66 0.31
C GLU A 370 32.94 -0.43 -0.68
N ASN A 371 32.78 0.44 -1.66
CA ASN A 371 33.82 0.79 -2.63
C ASN A 371 35.05 1.48 -2.02
N ASN A 372 34.93 2.01 -0.79
CA ASN A 372 36.02 2.62 -0.04
C ASN A 372 36.60 1.69 1.05
N GLY A 373 36.35 0.39 0.97
CA GLY A 373 36.92 -0.62 1.87
C GLY A 373 36.15 -0.79 3.17
N GLY A 374 34.86 -0.43 3.21
CA GLY A 374 34.01 -0.58 4.39
C GLY A 374 33.67 -2.01 4.78
N GLY A 375 33.76 -2.97 3.85
CA GLY A 375 33.53 -4.39 4.07
C GLY A 375 32.08 -4.73 4.49
N LEU A 376 31.11 -3.93 4.05
CA LEU A 376 29.69 -4.10 4.41
C LEU A 376 29.12 -5.41 3.88
N TYR A 377 29.50 -5.78 2.65
CA TYR A 377 29.02 -7.01 2.04
C TYR A 377 29.57 -8.25 2.75
N ALA A 378 30.83 -8.23 3.18
CA ALA A 378 31.41 -9.33 3.96
C ALA A 378 30.66 -9.50 5.29
N GLN A 379 30.38 -8.41 6.00
CA GLN A 379 29.58 -8.45 7.24
C GLN A 379 28.15 -8.98 6.99
N MET A 380 27.54 -8.60 5.87
CA MET A 380 26.21 -9.10 5.47
C MET A 380 26.26 -10.59 5.13
N GLN A 381 27.33 -11.10 4.52
CA GLN A 381 27.50 -12.53 4.24
C GLN A 381 27.73 -13.37 5.51
N GLU A 382 28.43 -12.83 6.50
CA GLU A 382 28.70 -13.50 7.77
C GLU A 382 27.49 -13.46 8.73
N GLY A 383 26.79 -12.33 8.79
CA GLY A 383 25.75 -12.06 9.78
C GLY A 383 24.32 -12.09 9.25
N GLY A 384 24.13 -12.45 7.97
CA GLY A 384 22.82 -12.43 7.30
C GLY A 384 22.45 -11.07 6.69
N THR A 385 21.46 -11.09 5.81
CA THR A 385 20.95 -9.90 5.08
C THR A 385 20.50 -8.79 6.05
N GLU A 386 19.99 -9.15 7.20
CA GLU A 386 19.53 -8.27 8.27
C GLU A 386 20.66 -7.44 8.91
N MET A 387 21.93 -7.86 8.76
CA MET A 387 23.09 -7.13 9.27
C MET A 387 23.45 -5.91 8.42
N ALA A 388 23.01 -5.84 7.15
CA ALA A 388 23.45 -4.83 6.20
C ALA A 388 23.30 -3.37 6.68
N LEU A 389 22.20 -3.05 7.38
CA LEU A 389 22.00 -1.71 7.93
C LEU A 389 22.99 -1.43 9.08
N PHE A 390 23.26 -2.38 9.95
CA PHE A 390 24.19 -2.19 11.07
C PHE A 390 25.63 -2.04 10.58
N ALA A 391 26.02 -2.80 9.56
CA ALA A 391 27.30 -2.66 8.86
C ALA A 391 27.46 -1.23 8.24
N LEU A 392 26.39 -0.68 7.66
CA LEU A 392 26.39 0.70 7.21
C LEU A 392 26.57 1.68 8.39
N LEU A 393 25.80 1.50 9.47
CA LEU A 393 25.85 2.41 10.62
C LEU A 393 27.20 2.40 11.32
N GLU A 394 27.99 1.32 11.23
CA GLU A 394 29.35 1.22 11.74
C GLU A 394 30.32 2.24 11.08
N GLN A 395 30.01 2.68 9.87
CA GLN A 395 30.81 3.68 9.15
C GLN A 395 30.63 5.12 9.69
N PHE A 396 29.76 5.32 10.68
CA PHE A 396 29.40 6.63 11.21
C PHE A 396 29.82 6.80 12.69
N PRO A 397 29.99 8.04 13.18
CA PRO A 397 30.18 8.30 14.59
C PRO A 397 28.95 7.92 15.42
N LEU A 398 29.14 7.68 16.72
CA LEU A 398 28.07 7.35 17.67
C LEU A 398 27.32 6.04 17.34
N THR A 399 27.97 5.10 16.68
CA THR A 399 27.42 3.85 16.15
C THR A 399 26.53 3.12 17.16
N PHE A 400 27.00 2.94 18.41
CA PHE A 400 26.23 2.27 19.45
C PHE A 400 24.84 2.92 19.67
N PHE A 401 24.80 4.25 19.79
CA PHE A 401 23.56 4.97 20.07
C PHE A 401 22.62 4.93 18.85
N VAL A 402 23.17 5.10 17.65
CA VAL A 402 22.38 5.09 16.41
C VAL A 402 21.83 3.67 16.15
N ALA A 403 22.63 2.64 16.34
CA ALA A 403 22.20 1.24 16.24
C ALA A 403 21.11 0.90 17.28
N LEU A 404 21.27 1.35 18.53
CA LEU A 404 20.26 1.17 19.58
C LEU A 404 18.93 1.85 19.21
N ILE A 405 18.98 3.10 18.73
CA ILE A 405 17.78 3.82 18.26
C ILE A 405 17.14 3.09 17.07
N THR A 406 17.96 2.52 16.19
CA THR A 406 17.48 1.76 15.04
C THR A 406 16.76 0.46 15.47
N VAL A 407 17.30 -0.29 16.42
CA VAL A 407 16.63 -1.47 17.00
C VAL A 407 15.29 -1.08 17.64
N LEU A 408 15.27 0.01 18.42
CA LEU A 408 14.02 0.51 19.03
C LEU A 408 13.02 0.99 17.97
N LEU A 409 13.48 1.59 16.89
CA LEU A 409 12.65 1.99 15.75
C LEU A 409 12.02 0.76 15.08
N ILE A 410 12.80 -0.27 14.79
CA ILE A 410 12.29 -1.50 14.16
C ILE A 410 11.28 -2.19 15.10
N ALA A 411 11.58 -2.31 16.38
CA ALA A 411 10.66 -2.88 17.38
C ALA A 411 9.34 -2.10 17.45
N SER A 412 9.40 -0.78 17.40
CA SER A 412 8.20 0.04 17.41
C SER A 412 7.42 -0.02 16.10
N PHE A 413 8.07 -0.15 14.95
CA PHE A 413 7.42 -0.45 13.68
C PHE A 413 6.73 -1.82 13.72
N PHE A 414 7.37 -2.83 14.30
CA PHE A 414 6.78 -4.15 14.46
C PHE A 414 5.46 -4.07 15.25
N ILE A 415 5.47 -3.40 16.41
CA ILE A 415 4.28 -3.25 17.27
C ILE A 415 3.15 -2.53 16.50
N THR A 416 3.45 -1.42 15.83
CA THR A 416 2.42 -0.60 15.14
C THR A 416 1.89 -1.29 13.89
N SER A 417 2.72 -2.04 13.16
CA SER A 417 2.31 -2.82 11.99
C SER A 417 1.45 -4.01 12.38
N ALA A 418 1.85 -4.76 13.43
CA ALA A 418 1.08 -5.88 13.96
C ALA A 418 -0.31 -5.43 14.45
N ASP A 419 -0.40 -4.35 15.23
CA ASP A 419 -1.68 -3.83 15.69
C ASP A 419 -2.59 -3.42 14.52
N SER A 420 -2.06 -2.68 13.55
CA SER A 420 -2.82 -2.26 12.38
C SER A 420 -3.28 -3.45 11.51
N ALA A 421 -2.45 -4.48 11.34
CA ALA A 421 -2.82 -5.69 10.61
C ALA A 421 -3.96 -6.45 11.31
N THR A 422 -3.93 -6.54 12.65
CA THR A 422 -5.01 -7.20 13.42
C THR A 422 -6.35 -6.47 13.29
N VAL A 423 -6.34 -5.14 13.17
CA VAL A 423 -7.54 -4.35 12.90
C VAL A 423 -8.12 -4.69 11.54
N VAL A 424 -7.30 -4.74 10.49
CA VAL A 424 -7.77 -5.07 9.12
C VAL A 424 -8.29 -6.50 9.05
N LEU A 425 -7.57 -7.49 9.58
CA LEU A 425 -8.05 -8.87 9.67
C LEU A 425 -9.35 -8.98 10.49
N GLY A 426 -9.42 -8.23 11.58
CA GLY A 426 -10.63 -8.11 12.37
C GLY A 426 -11.80 -7.56 11.57
N MET A 427 -11.61 -6.49 10.81
CA MET A 427 -12.63 -5.91 9.92
C MET A 427 -13.14 -6.95 8.90
N GLN A 428 -12.23 -7.63 8.22
CA GLN A 428 -12.58 -8.63 7.18
C GLN A 428 -13.35 -9.82 7.75
N THR A 429 -13.11 -10.18 9.00
CA THR A 429 -13.67 -11.36 9.65
C THR A 429 -14.85 -11.07 10.58
N THR A 430 -15.23 -9.78 10.73
CA THR A 430 -16.41 -9.34 11.49
C THR A 430 -17.43 -8.58 10.62
N GLY A 431 -17.51 -8.92 9.33
CA GLY A 431 -18.51 -8.35 8.42
C GLY A 431 -18.27 -6.89 8.04
N GLY A 432 -17.02 -6.43 7.99
CA GLY A 432 -16.66 -5.06 7.64
C GLY A 432 -16.75 -4.08 8.83
N ASN A 433 -16.80 -4.57 10.05
CA ASN A 433 -16.83 -3.71 11.24
C ASN A 433 -15.50 -2.93 11.37
N LEU A 434 -15.56 -1.62 11.28
CA LEU A 434 -14.38 -0.73 11.35
C LEU A 434 -13.70 -0.73 12.74
N ASN A 435 -14.39 -1.21 13.78
CA ASN A 435 -13.88 -1.34 15.14
C ASN A 435 -14.07 -2.78 15.64
N PRO A 436 -13.27 -3.74 15.16
CA PRO A 436 -13.40 -5.14 15.54
C PRO A 436 -13.13 -5.35 17.04
N PRO A 437 -13.77 -6.36 17.68
CA PRO A 437 -13.56 -6.66 19.08
C PRO A 437 -12.09 -6.99 19.40
N ASN A 438 -11.61 -6.57 20.58
CA ASN A 438 -10.22 -6.82 21.01
C ASN A 438 -9.86 -8.32 21.03
N SER A 439 -10.82 -9.19 21.36
CA SER A 439 -10.61 -10.65 21.31
C SER A 439 -10.33 -11.17 19.91
N VAL A 440 -10.93 -10.59 18.87
CA VAL A 440 -10.69 -10.95 17.47
C VAL A 440 -9.30 -10.46 17.05
N LYS A 441 -8.95 -9.21 17.40
CA LYS A 441 -7.61 -8.66 17.15
C LYS A 441 -6.51 -9.49 17.81
N LEU A 442 -6.70 -9.90 19.06
CA LEU A 442 -5.75 -10.73 19.77
C LEU A 442 -5.51 -12.09 19.07
N VAL A 443 -6.60 -12.77 18.65
CA VAL A 443 -6.48 -14.04 17.93
C VAL A 443 -5.66 -13.85 16.64
N TRP A 444 -5.94 -12.80 15.86
CA TRP A 444 -5.19 -12.52 14.64
C TRP A 444 -3.74 -12.18 14.91
N GLY A 445 -3.46 -11.42 15.96
CA GLY A 445 -2.09 -11.12 16.35
C GLY A 445 -1.28 -12.36 16.71
N LEU A 446 -1.86 -13.28 17.47
CA LEU A 446 -1.22 -14.56 17.80
C LEU A 446 -1.01 -15.43 16.57
N ILE A 447 -1.97 -15.44 15.63
CA ILE A 447 -1.84 -16.20 14.36
C ILE A 447 -0.72 -15.63 13.50
N ILE A 448 -0.65 -14.31 13.32
CA ILE A 448 0.42 -13.68 12.52
C ILE A 448 1.78 -13.97 13.14
N ALA A 449 1.91 -13.80 14.47
CA ALA A 449 3.15 -14.07 15.20
C ALA A 449 3.56 -15.56 15.12
N GLY A 450 2.59 -16.47 15.28
CA GLY A 450 2.82 -17.91 15.15
C GLY A 450 3.24 -18.28 13.72
N THR A 451 2.61 -17.70 12.71
CA THR A 451 2.98 -17.91 11.30
C THR A 451 4.38 -17.39 11.01
N ALA A 452 4.72 -16.18 11.45
CA ALA A 452 6.06 -15.61 11.29
C ALA A 452 7.12 -16.47 12.00
N GLY A 453 6.85 -16.90 13.24
CA GLY A 453 7.76 -17.74 14.01
C GLY A 453 8.01 -19.11 13.36
N VAL A 454 6.94 -19.77 12.86
CA VAL A 454 7.09 -21.05 12.16
C VAL A 454 7.92 -20.91 10.90
N LEU A 455 7.62 -19.91 10.07
CA LEU A 455 8.35 -19.70 8.82
C LEU A 455 9.83 -19.38 9.04
N LEU A 456 10.17 -18.59 10.08
CA LEU A 456 11.56 -18.26 10.41
C LEU A 456 12.39 -19.47 10.83
N VAL A 457 11.80 -20.46 11.50
CA VAL A 457 12.53 -21.62 12.01
C VAL A 457 12.47 -22.85 11.10
N THR A 458 11.66 -22.79 10.04
CA THR A 458 11.44 -23.96 9.16
C THR A 458 12.56 -24.09 8.12
N SER A 459 13.21 -23.00 7.70
CA SER A 459 14.32 -23.03 6.77
C SER A 459 15.64 -22.63 7.45
N GLU A 460 16.76 -23.21 7.00
CA GLU A 460 18.10 -22.84 7.48
C GLU A 460 18.41 -21.36 7.18
N GLU A 461 17.89 -20.84 6.07
CA GLU A 461 17.96 -19.44 5.67
C GLU A 461 16.65 -18.70 5.98
N GLY A 462 16.14 -18.78 7.19
CA GLY A 462 14.84 -18.33 7.73
C GLY A 462 13.99 -17.33 6.93
N LEU A 463 14.64 -16.46 6.13
CA LEU A 463 13.96 -15.47 5.28
C LEU A 463 13.32 -16.09 4.04
N ASP A 464 13.82 -17.19 3.49
CA ASP A 464 13.33 -17.81 2.26
C ASP A 464 11.92 -18.38 2.42
N ALA A 465 11.64 -19.01 3.56
CA ALA A 465 10.29 -19.51 3.86
C ALA A 465 9.27 -18.37 3.97
N LEU A 466 9.67 -17.19 4.45
CA LEU A 466 8.81 -16.00 4.48
C LEU A 466 8.51 -15.49 3.07
N GLN A 467 9.51 -15.47 2.18
CA GLN A 467 9.35 -15.08 0.78
C GLN A 467 8.45 -16.07 0.04
N THR A 468 8.71 -17.37 0.19
CA THR A 468 7.90 -18.46 -0.34
C THR A 468 6.43 -18.34 0.06
N ALA A 469 6.15 -18.11 1.34
CA ALA A 469 4.78 -17.90 1.84
C ALA A 469 4.10 -16.70 1.20
N SER A 470 4.82 -15.59 1.00
CA SER A 470 4.30 -14.41 0.30
C SER A 470 3.94 -14.71 -1.16
N ILE A 471 4.79 -15.44 -1.90
CA ILE A 471 4.56 -15.80 -3.30
C ILE A 471 3.30 -16.67 -3.42
N ILE A 472 3.16 -17.67 -2.58
CA ILE A 472 1.99 -18.55 -2.59
C ILE A 472 0.71 -17.79 -2.21
N GLY A 473 0.76 -16.99 -1.15
CA GLY A 473 -0.39 -16.23 -0.66
C GLY A 473 -0.87 -15.15 -1.61
N ALA A 474 0.04 -14.55 -2.37
CA ALA A 474 -0.27 -13.49 -3.31
C ALA A 474 -1.01 -13.96 -4.56
N PHE A 475 -0.77 -15.19 -5.03
CA PHE A 475 -1.27 -15.65 -6.32
C PHE A 475 -2.81 -15.59 -6.44
N PRO A 476 -3.60 -16.16 -5.52
CA PRO A 476 -5.05 -16.03 -5.57
C PRO A 476 -5.52 -14.57 -5.48
N PHE A 477 -4.82 -13.77 -4.69
CA PHE A 477 -5.20 -12.37 -4.49
C PHE A 477 -4.88 -11.49 -5.72
N ALA A 478 -3.83 -11.80 -6.49
CA ALA A 478 -3.57 -11.14 -7.77
C ALA A 478 -4.76 -11.29 -8.75
N ILE A 479 -5.36 -12.47 -8.82
CA ILE A 479 -6.57 -12.71 -9.61
C ILE A 479 -7.74 -11.89 -9.07
N ILE A 480 -7.91 -11.86 -7.74
CA ILE A 480 -8.95 -11.06 -7.08
C ILE A 480 -8.80 -9.58 -7.43
N ILE A 481 -7.58 -9.01 -7.42
CA ILE A 481 -7.34 -7.59 -7.79
C ILE A 481 -7.79 -7.31 -9.23
N ILE A 482 -7.46 -8.18 -10.19
CA ILE A 482 -7.89 -8.01 -11.58
C ILE A 482 -9.43 -7.97 -11.68
N LEU A 483 -10.11 -8.88 -10.98
CA LEU A 483 -11.57 -8.91 -10.96
C LEU A 483 -12.17 -7.71 -10.23
N MET A 484 -11.52 -7.19 -9.18
CA MET A 484 -11.90 -5.93 -8.51
C MET A 484 -11.83 -4.76 -9.50
N ILE A 485 -10.79 -4.69 -10.32
CA ILE A 485 -10.63 -3.65 -11.36
C ILE A 485 -11.77 -3.76 -12.39
N VAL A 486 -12.08 -4.96 -12.87
CA VAL A 486 -13.20 -5.19 -13.80
C VAL A 486 -14.51 -4.72 -13.19
N SER A 487 -14.75 -5.04 -11.92
CA SER A 487 -15.93 -4.60 -11.16
C SER A 487 -15.99 -3.07 -11.03
N LEU A 488 -14.88 -2.46 -10.67
CA LEU A 488 -14.77 -1.00 -10.57
C LEU A 488 -15.11 -0.31 -11.89
N PHE A 489 -14.52 -0.75 -13.01
CA PHE A 489 -14.80 -0.15 -14.31
C PHE A 489 -16.23 -0.33 -14.77
N LYS A 490 -16.85 -1.48 -14.48
CA LYS A 490 -18.26 -1.71 -14.76
C LYS A 490 -19.12 -0.66 -14.04
N GLU A 491 -18.83 -0.41 -12.77
CA GLU A 491 -19.60 0.55 -11.97
C GLU A 491 -19.32 2.01 -12.34
N LEU A 492 -18.06 2.35 -12.63
CA LEU A 492 -17.70 3.70 -13.10
C LEU A 492 -18.38 4.06 -14.43
N ARG A 493 -18.56 3.09 -15.34
CA ARG A 493 -19.31 3.30 -16.60
C ARG A 493 -20.77 3.59 -16.33
N ASN A 494 -21.42 2.80 -15.49
CA ASN A 494 -22.82 3.02 -15.08
C ASN A 494 -23.01 4.40 -14.45
N GLU A 495 -22.08 4.82 -13.59
CA GLU A 495 -22.15 6.14 -12.96
C GLU A 495 -21.97 7.29 -13.96
N LYS A 496 -21.07 7.15 -14.92
CA LYS A 496 -20.87 8.16 -15.97
C LYS A 496 -22.13 8.35 -16.81
N GLU A 497 -22.80 7.28 -17.19
CA GLU A 497 -24.06 7.32 -17.94
C GLU A 497 -25.14 8.06 -17.14
N THR A 498 -25.31 7.71 -15.86
CA THR A 498 -26.26 8.36 -14.95
C THR A 498 -25.99 9.85 -14.80
N LEU A 499 -24.73 10.24 -14.63
CA LEU A 499 -24.31 11.65 -14.52
C LEU A 499 -24.55 12.42 -15.83
N THR A 500 -24.35 11.78 -16.97
CA THR A 500 -24.61 12.40 -18.28
C THR A 500 -26.10 12.68 -18.46
N VAL A 501 -26.96 11.70 -18.20
CA VAL A 501 -28.43 11.85 -18.25
C VAL A 501 -28.91 12.96 -17.30
N SER A 502 -28.39 12.98 -16.07
CA SER A 502 -28.75 14.02 -15.09
C SER A 502 -28.33 15.42 -15.54
N ARG A 503 -27.14 15.57 -16.14
CA ARG A 503 -26.66 16.86 -16.69
C ARG A 503 -27.53 17.32 -17.85
N GLU A 504 -27.96 16.43 -18.73
CA GLU A 504 -28.85 16.77 -19.85
C GLU A 504 -30.23 17.22 -19.35
N ARG A 505 -30.80 16.50 -18.35
CA ARG A 505 -32.08 16.94 -17.72
C ARG A 505 -31.95 18.32 -17.10
N LEU A 506 -30.92 18.58 -16.29
CA LEU A 506 -30.66 19.90 -15.70
C LEU A 506 -30.47 21.01 -16.77
N ARG A 507 -29.84 20.68 -17.89
CA ARG A 507 -29.67 21.59 -19.01
C ARG A 507 -31.03 21.94 -19.66
N GLN A 508 -31.87 20.93 -19.85
CA GLN A 508 -33.23 21.13 -20.40
C GLN A 508 -34.11 21.94 -19.46
N GLU A 509 -34.06 21.66 -18.13
CA GLU A 509 -34.80 22.45 -17.14
C GLU A 509 -34.34 23.91 -17.10
N ARG A 510 -33.03 24.17 -17.17
CA ARG A 510 -32.50 25.56 -17.25
C ARG A 510 -32.93 26.27 -18.50
N LEU A 511 -32.99 25.59 -19.64
CA LEU A 511 -33.49 26.16 -20.90
C LEU A 511 -35.00 26.46 -20.81
N ALA A 512 -35.79 25.55 -20.24
CA ALA A 512 -37.21 25.75 -20.02
C ALA A 512 -37.48 26.97 -19.12
N LEU A 513 -36.78 27.05 -17.97
CA LEU A 513 -36.87 28.20 -17.06
C LEU A 513 -36.45 29.52 -17.72
N ARG A 514 -35.43 29.50 -18.56
CA ARG A 514 -35.02 30.69 -19.33
C ARG A 514 -36.08 31.14 -20.28
N ASN A 515 -36.66 30.22 -21.04
CA ASN A 515 -37.75 30.52 -22.00
C ASN A 515 -38.99 31.06 -21.28
N GLU A 516 -39.34 30.50 -20.13
CA GLU A 516 -40.46 30.98 -19.31
C GLU A 516 -40.19 32.37 -18.76
N ARG A 517 -39.00 32.67 -18.26
CA ARG A 517 -38.63 34.05 -17.86
C ARG A 517 -38.71 35.06 -19.00
N GLU A 518 -38.31 34.66 -20.20
CA GLU A 518 -38.42 35.52 -21.38
C GLU A 518 -39.91 35.76 -21.78
N ARG A 519 -40.75 34.71 -21.66
CA ARG A 519 -42.20 34.83 -21.88
C ARG A 519 -42.84 35.80 -20.89
N VAL A 520 -42.57 35.64 -19.60
CA VAL A 520 -43.07 36.54 -18.54
C VAL A 520 -42.60 37.97 -18.75
N LYS A 521 -41.34 38.19 -19.16
CA LYS A 521 -40.86 39.54 -19.49
C LYS A 521 -41.61 40.18 -20.67
N ARG A 522 -41.93 39.40 -21.72
CA ARG A 522 -42.72 39.89 -22.88
C ARG A 522 -44.14 40.24 -22.45
N GLU A 523 -44.78 39.40 -21.65
CA GLU A 523 -46.14 39.69 -21.12
C GLU A 523 -46.16 40.96 -20.26
N GLN A 524 -45.17 41.12 -19.38
CA GLN A 524 -45.03 42.33 -18.56
C GLN A 524 -44.82 43.60 -19.43
N GLN A 525 -44.06 43.48 -20.51
CA GLN A 525 -43.87 44.58 -21.46
C GLN A 525 -45.16 44.94 -22.22
N LEU A 526 -45.93 43.90 -22.60
CA LEU A 526 -47.24 44.11 -23.26
C LEU A 526 -48.26 44.81 -22.32
N LEU A 527 -48.36 44.33 -21.08
CA LEU A 527 -49.18 44.92 -20.02
C LEU A 527 -48.77 46.36 -19.70
N LYS A 528 -47.48 46.69 -19.71
CA LYS A 528 -47.00 48.06 -19.55
C LYS A 528 -47.42 48.97 -20.76
N ARG A 529 -47.39 48.44 -21.98
CA ARG A 529 -47.81 49.16 -23.18
C ARG A 529 -49.32 49.41 -23.16
N GLU A 530 -50.09 48.43 -22.73
CA GLU A 530 -51.53 48.52 -22.63
C GLU A 530 -51.98 49.52 -21.55
N ARG A 531 -51.35 49.51 -20.39
CA ARG A 531 -51.57 50.51 -19.33
C ARG A 531 -51.25 51.94 -19.79
N ARG A 532 -50.19 52.17 -20.56
CA ARG A 532 -49.84 53.47 -21.11
C ARG A 532 -50.84 53.91 -22.14
N ARG A 533 -51.40 53.01 -22.98
CA ARG A 533 -52.49 53.35 -23.92
C ARG A 533 -53.74 53.79 -23.19
N LEU A 534 -54.17 53.06 -22.18
CA LEU A 534 -55.33 53.37 -21.34
C LEU A 534 -55.16 54.73 -20.61
N GLN A 535 -53.95 55.01 -20.10
CA GLN A 535 -53.69 56.34 -19.51
C GLN A 535 -53.77 57.48 -20.53
N ASN A 536 -53.20 57.37 -21.71
CA ASN A 536 -53.28 58.39 -22.76
C ASN A 536 -54.72 58.60 -23.24
N THR A 537 -55.54 57.55 -23.34
CA THR A 537 -56.93 57.62 -23.69
C THR A 537 -57.78 58.38 -22.63
N ASN A 538 -57.47 58.12 -21.32
CA ASN A 538 -58.13 58.85 -20.24
C ASN A 538 -57.70 60.31 -20.17
N ASP A 539 -56.43 60.62 -20.42
CA ASP A 539 -55.93 62.02 -20.51
C ASP A 539 -56.53 62.78 -21.69
N GLU A 540 -56.79 62.09 -22.82
CA GLU A 540 -57.51 62.68 -23.98
C GLU A 540 -59.01 62.96 -23.68
N VAL A 541 -59.69 62.07 -22.97
CA VAL A 541 -61.09 62.25 -22.55
C VAL A 541 -61.23 63.38 -21.53
N GLU A 542 -60.33 63.47 -20.53
CA GLU A 542 -60.33 64.59 -19.57
C GLU A 542 -60.00 65.92 -20.20
N SER A 543 -59.18 65.97 -21.28
CA SER A 543 -58.86 67.20 -22.01
C SER A 543 -59.99 67.66 -22.90
N ASP A 544 -60.89 66.78 -23.41
CA ASP A 544 -62.07 67.11 -24.15
C ASP A 544 -63.23 67.59 -23.23
N ASP A 545 -63.41 66.99 -22.07
CA ASP A 545 -64.39 67.42 -21.05
C ASP A 545 -64.11 68.84 -20.47
N THR A 546 -62.85 69.30 -20.54
CA THR A 546 -62.44 70.64 -20.10
C THR A 546 -62.65 71.71 -21.21
N LYS A 547 -62.72 71.34 -22.47
CA LYS A 547 -62.99 72.24 -23.62
C LYS A 547 -64.45 72.53 -23.83
N ASP A 548 -65.35 71.64 -23.39
CA ASP A 548 -66.80 71.87 -23.47
C ASP A 548 -67.36 72.68 -22.27
N LYS A 549 -66.50 73.16 -21.36
CA LYS A 549 -66.89 73.99 -20.19
C LYS A 549 -66.38 75.43 -20.24
N GLU A 550 -65.76 75.88 -21.33
CA GLU A 550 -65.50 77.28 -21.65
C GLU A 550 -66.47 77.77 -22.79
#